data_d43a0bd8f4df6fff378b8cfb46583438
#
_entry.id   d43a0bd8f4df6fff378b8cfb46583438
#
_cell.length_a   1.000
_cell.length_b   1.000
_cell.length_c   1.000
_cell.angle_alpha   90.00
_cell.angle_beta   90.00
_cell.angle_gamma   90.00
#
_symmetry.space_group_name_H-M   'P 1'
#
loop_
_entity.id
_entity.type
_entity.pdbx_description
1 polymer ?
#
loop_
_entity_poly.entity_id
_entity_poly.type
_entity_poly.pdbx_seq_one_letter_code
_entity_poly.pdbx_strand_id
1 'polypeptide(L)'
;MWQLKKAYYRAFQKIMKIAMYAFDWSEPELLEGPGAIDRLPALIESKGLRRVLIVTDQGLMSLHILDGLFAALERDGIEYVVYDGTQPNPTIDNIEDARQLYLDNNCEGVIAFGGGSPMDCAKAAAARVTNPKLSVKKMRGVMKLHHKLPPLFAVPTTAGTGSETTLAAVVSDPETHEKNAINDPRLRPKYAVLDPELTVGLPPHITSTTGMDALTHAVEAYIGKSNVRSTEAYAEKATRMIFANVEKAYQNGKDIEARNNMLKASYYVGMAFTRAYVGYVHAIGHNLGGFYHIPHGLAMAVILPHVLEYYGTAAHKRLAKLAVITGVKTDGTDSEKAVAFIEAVKKLNKDMNIPDGFDCIKEEDIPTIVKRALKEANPLYPVPKIMDAADCEAVIRRLMK
;
A
#
# COMPACT_ATOMS: atom_id res chain seq x y z
N MET A 1 4.68 9.03 -33.85
CA MET A 1 3.86 8.05 -33.09
C MET A 1 4.00 8.19 -31.58
N TRP A 2 5.22 8.26 -31.02
CA TRP A 2 5.42 8.34 -29.56
C TRP A 2 4.83 9.58 -28.90
N GLN A 3 4.95 10.78 -29.50
CA GLN A 3 4.37 12.00 -28.98
C GLN A 3 2.82 11.95 -28.91
N LEU A 4 2.18 11.31 -29.89
CA LEU A 4 0.73 11.11 -29.90
C LEU A 4 0.29 10.17 -28.74
N LYS A 5 1.06 9.10 -28.47
CA LYS A 5 0.80 8.23 -27.31
C LYS A 5 0.93 8.99 -25.98
N LYS A 6 1.98 9.82 -25.81
CA LYS A 6 2.14 10.67 -24.63
C LYS A 6 0.97 11.64 -24.47
N ALA A 7 0.52 12.27 -25.55
CA ALA A 7 -0.61 13.18 -25.51
C ALA A 7 -1.90 12.45 -25.08
N TYR A 8 -2.16 11.27 -25.64
CA TYR A 8 -3.28 10.40 -25.23
C TYR A 8 -3.20 10.05 -23.73
N TYR A 9 -2.04 9.59 -23.23
CA TYR A 9 -1.87 9.25 -21.82
C TYR A 9 -2.15 10.45 -20.91
N ARG A 10 -1.65 11.64 -21.28
CA ARG A 10 -1.91 12.87 -20.52
C ARG A 10 -3.39 13.29 -20.54
N ALA A 11 -4.06 13.16 -21.67
CA ALA A 11 -5.50 13.42 -21.78
C ALA A 11 -6.30 12.46 -20.89
N PHE A 12 -6.00 11.15 -20.94
CA PHE A 12 -6.61 10.13 -20.11
C PHE A 12 -6.44 10.45 -18.61
N GLN A 13 -5.20 10.76 -18.17
CA GLN A 13 -4.88 11.10 -16.77
C GLN A 13 -5.66 12.35 -16.30
N LYS A 14 -5.84 13.36 -17.15
CA LYS A 14 -6.66 14.54 -16.83
C LYS A 14 -8.13 14.19 -16.64
N ILE A 15 -8.68 13.35 -17.54
CA ILE A 15 -10.08 12.88 -17.46
C ILE A 15 -10.27 12.09 -16.16
N MET A 16 -9.38 11.16 -15.86
CA MET A 16 -9.43 10.37 -14.63
C MET A 16 -9.33 11.25 -13.39
N LYS A 17 -8.43 12.24 -13.36
CA LYS A 17 -8.33 13.20 -12.25
C LYS A 17 -9.68 13.90 -12.00
N ILE A 18 -10.38 14.32 -13.04
CA ILE A 18 -11.70 14.95 -12.94
C ILE A 18 -12.75 13.94 -12.44
N ALA A 19 -12.76 12.73 -13.00
CA ALA A 19 -13.70 11.68 -12.60
C ALA A 19 -13.56 11.33 -11.10
N MET A 20 -12.35 11.40 -10.54
CA MET A 20 -12.09 11.12 -9.13
C MET A 20 -12.73 12.15 -8.17
N TYR A 21 -13.21 13.31 -8.64
CA TYR A 21 -13.99 14.24 -7.81
C TYR A 21 -15.41 13.76 -7.52
N ALA A 22 -15.93 12.79 -8.29
CA ALA A 22 -17.27 12.25 -8.08
C ALA A 22 -17.36 11.24 -6.91
N PHE A 23 -16.24 10.87 -6.30
CA PHE A 23 -16.20 9.87 -5.22
C PHE A 23 -16.09 10.53 -3.85
N ASP A 24 -16.62 9.83 -2.85
CA ASP A 24 -16.42 10.17 -1.44
C ASP A 24 -15.00 9.80 -1.00
N TRP A 25 -14.26 10.81 -0.52
CA TRP A 25 -12.88 10.69 0.00
C TRP A 25 -12.82 10.98 1.49
N SER A 26 -13.93 10.79 2.23
CA SER A 26 -13.94 10.93 3.69
C SER A 26 -12.92 9.96 4.31
N GLU A 27 -12.30 10.40 5.40
CA GLU A 27 -11.39 9.53 6.17
C GLU A 27 -12.18 8.40 6.83
N PRO A 28 -11.60 7.19 7.00
CA PRO A 28 -12.16 6.18 7.89
C PRO A 28 -12.34 6.70 9.31
N GLU A 29 -13.38 6.25 10.00
CA GLU A 29 -13.51 6.47 11.44
C GLU A 29 -12.33 5.78 12.14
N LEU A 30 -11.56 6.53 12.93
CA LEU A 30 -10.25 6.12 13.40
C LEU A 30 -10.22 5.88 14.90
N LEU A 31 -9.79 4.68 15.31
CA LEU A 31 -9.27 4.41 16.65
C LEU A 31 -7.74 4.44 16.58
N GLU A 32 -7.08 5.25 17.41
CA GLU A 32 -5.63 5.39 17.35
C GLU A 32 -4.97 5.44 18.73
N GLY A 33 -3.69 5.06 18.76
CA GLY A 33 -2.82 5.08 19.93
C GLY A 33 -2.67 3.72 20.61
N PRO A 34 -1.76 3.60 21.58
CA PRO A 34 -1.54 2.37 22.33
C PRO A 34 -2.84 1.84 22.96
N GLY A 35 -3.11 0.54 22.85
CA GLY A 35 -4.34 -0.09 23.31
C GLY A 35 -5.58 0.27 22.50
N ALA A 36 -5.44 0.82 21.29
CA ALA A 36 -6.60 1.14 20.44
C ALA A 36 -7.43 -0.10 20.10
N ILE A 37 -6.80 -1.27 20.04
CA ILE A 37 -7.45 -2.54 19.75
C ILE A 37 -8.53 -2.90 20.80
N ASP A 38 -8.33 -2.54 22.06
CA ASP A 38 -9.26 -2.82 23.15
C ASP A 38 -10.59 -2.06 23.04
N ARG A 39 -10.61 -1.00 22.24
CA ARG A 39 -11.80 -0.19 21.95
C ARG A 39 -12.59 -0.65 20.73
N LEU A 40 -12.04 -1.61 19.95
CA LEU A 40 -12.68 -2.11 18.74
C LEU A 40 -14.03 -2.81 19.03
N PRO A 41 -14.18 -3.65 20.06
CA PRO A 41 -15.47 -4.28 20.35
C PRO A 41 -16.60 -3.26 20.59
N ALA A 42 -16.34 -2.21 21.35
CA ALA A 42 -17.33 -1.14 21.58
C ALA A 42 -17.71 -0.42 20.26
N LEU A 43 -16.75 -0.21 19.35
CA LEU A 43 -17.04 0.32 18.03
C LEU A 43 -17.93 -0.65 17.23
N ILE A 44 -17.63 -1.95 17.22
CA ILE A 44 -18.42 -2.99 16.54
C ILE A 44 -19.86 -3.01 17.07
N GLU A 45 -20.03 -3.01 18.39
CA GLU A 45 -21.34 -2.95 19.03
C GLU A 45 -22.13 -1.68 18.68
N SER A 46 -21.45 -0.53 18.62
CA SER A 46 -22.06 0.74 18.21
C SER A 46 -22.64 0.74 16.80
N LYS A 47 -22.17 -0.18 15.94
CA LYS A 47 -22.69 -0.39 14.58
C LYS A 47 -23.80 -1.44 14.53
N GLY A 48 -24.21 -1.96 15.69
CA GLY A 48 -25.27 -2.97 15.83
C GLY A 48 -24.83 -4.39 15.44
N LEU A 49 -23.53 -4.68 15.40
CA LEU A 49 -22.99 -5.98 15.00
C LEU A 49 -22.74 -6.85 16.23
N ARG A 50 -22.99 -8.15 16.10
CA ARG A 50 -22.82 -9.13 17.16
C ARG A 50 -21.86 -10.27 16.78
N ARG A 51 -21.63 -10.46 15.48
CA ARG A 51 -20.75 -11.55 14.99
C ARG A 51 -19.91 -11.07 13.82
N VAL A 52 -18.59 -11.27 13.90
CA VAL A 52 -17.63 -10.82 12.89
C VAL A 52 -16.73 -11.95 12.39
N LEU A 53 -16.31 -11.86 11.13
CA LEU A 53 -15.21 -12.66 10.59
C LEU A 53 -13.90 -11.91 10.80
N ILE A 54 -12.90 -12.55 11.39
CA ILE A 54 -11.52 -12.05 11.46
C ILE A 54 -10.73 -12.72 10.33
N VAL A 55 -10.14 -11.92 9.45
CA VAL A 55 -9.26 -12.39 8.37
C VAL A 55 -7.84 -12.02 8.71
N THR A 56 -6.97 -13.04 8.81
CA THR A 56 -5.56 -12.91 9.21
C THR A 56 -4.70 -13.97 8.52
N ASP A 57 -3.49 -14.20 9.00
CA ASP A 57 -2.60 -15.27 8.55
C ASP A 57 -2.03 -16.08 9.71
N GLN A 58 -1.54 -17.29 9.39
CA GLN A 58 -1.00 -18.22 10.39
C GLN A 58 0.25 -17.69 11.10
N GLY A 59 1.02 -16.83 10.42
CA GLY A 59 2.20 -16.18 11.02
C GLY A 59 1.79 -15.31 12.21
N LEU A 60 0.78 -14.48 12.03
CA LEU A 60 0.25 -13.62 13.10
C LEU A 60 -0.43 -14.42 14.21
N MET A 61 -1.16 -15.48 13.85
CA MET A 61 -1.73 -16.42 14.85
C MET A 61 -0.67 -17.06 15.71
N SER A 62 0.43 -17.54 15.11
CA SER A 62 1.52 -18.19 15.83
C SER A 62 2.30 -17.26 16.75
N LEU A 63 2.26 -15.94 16.49
CA LEU A 63 2.87 -14.92 17.33
C LEU A 63 1.96 -14.44 18.47
N HIS A 64 0.75 -15.01 18.61
CA HIS A 64 -0.22 -14.61 19.64
C HIS A 64 -0.59 -13.12 19.66
N ILE A 65 -0.44 -12.44 18.53
CA ILE A 65 -0.67 -10.98 18.45
C ILE A 65 -2.16 -10.62 18.47
N LEU A 66 -3.04 -11.60 18.20
CA LEU A 66 -4.49 -11.46 18.24
C LEU A 66 -5.10 -11.73 19.62
N ASP A 67 -4.35 -12.29 20.58
CA ASP A 67 -4.90 -12.71 21.88
C ASP A 67 -5.60 -11.57 22.62
N GLY A 68 -5.04 -10.36 22.56
CA GLY A 68 -5.67 -9.16 23.12
C GLY A 68 -7.02 -8.82 22.46
N LEU A 69 -7.11 -8.95 21.13
CA LEU A 69 -8.36 -8.76 20.41
C LEU A 69 -9.40 -9.82 20.79
N PHE A 70 -9.01 -11.08 20.84
CA PHE A 70 -9.90 -12.17 21.24
C PHE A 70 -10.47 -11.94 22.63
N ALA A 71 -9.61 -11.65 23.62
CA ALA A 71 -10.03 -11.35 24.98
C ALA A 71 -10.98 -10.12 25.06
N ALA A 72 -10.73 -9.09 24.26
CA ALA A 72 -11.57 -7.91 24.21
C ALA A 72 -12.96 -8.22 23.60
N LEU A 73 -13.01 -8.99 22.50
CA LEU A 73 -14.27 -9.40 21.87
C LEU A 73 -15.12 -10.30 22.82
N GLU A 74 -14.48 -11.27 23.48
CA GLU A 74 -15.13 -12.17 24.45
C GLU A 74 -15.68 -11.40 25.65
N ARG A 75 -14.89 -10.48 26.22
CA ARG A 75 -15.31 -9.61 27.33
C ARG A 75 -16.57 -8.82 27.00
N ASP A 76 -16.67 -8.30 25.78
CA ASP A 76 -17.76 -7.42 25.36
C ASP A 76 -18.88 -8.20 24.62
N GLY A 77 -18.80 -9.54 24.58
CA GLY A 77 -19.86 -10.43 24.07
C GLY A 77 -20.03 -10.37 22.55
N ILE A 78 -18.97 -10.02 21.80
CA ILE A 78 -18.95 -10.08 20.33
C ILE A 78 -18.46 -11.47 19.91
N GLU A 79 -19.30 -12.19 19.19
CA GLU A 79 -18.95 -13.49 18.62
C GLU A 79 -18.02 -13.31 17.41
N TYR A 80 -17.05 -14.21 17.23
CA TYR A 80 -16.16 -14.15 16.10
C TYR A 80 -15.80 -15.53 15.56
N VAL A 81 -15.44 -15.57 14.28
CA VAL A 81 -14.77 -16.71 13.65
C VAL A 81 -13.50 -16.22 12.97
N VAL A 82 -12.49 -17.08 12.89
CA VAL A 82 -11.16 -16.69 12.36
C VAL A 82 -10.87 -17.46 11.08
N TYR A 83 -10.55 -16.73 10.03
CA TYR A 83 -9.90 -17.23 8.83
C TYR A 83 -8.42 -16.84 8.86
N ASP A 84 -7.55 -17.80 9.08
CA ASP A 84 -6.09 -17.60 9.17
C ASP A 84 -5.31 -18.16 7.97
N GLY A 85 -6.03 -18.60 6.95
CA GLY A 85 -5.45 -19.20 5.73
C GLY A 85 -4.88 -18.23 4.71
N THR A 86 -4.81 -16.93 5.01
CA THR A 86 -4.32 -15.96 4.04
C THR A 86 -2.83 -16.17 3.74
N GLN A 87 -2.51 -16.33 2.46
CA GLN A 87 -1.14 -16.47 1.98
C GLN A 87 -0.53 -15.09 1.62
N PRO A 88 0.81 -14.95 1.62
CA PRO A 88 1.44 -13.79 0.99
C PRO A 88 0.98 -13.66 -0.47
N ASN A 89 0.45 -12.48 -0.84
CA ASN A 89 -0.30 -12.26 -2.08
C ASN A 89 -1.53 -13.19 -2.17
N PRO A 90 -2.65 -12.83 -1.52
CA PRO A 90 -3.80 -13.71 -1.34
C PRO A 90 -4.34 -14.24 -2.66
N THR A 91 -4.72 -15.51 -2.68
CA THR A 91 -5.24 -16.19 -3.86
C THR A 91 -6.76 -16.08 -3.95
N ILE A 92 -7.30 -16.45 -5.11
CA ILE A 92 -8.75 -16.55 -5.30
C ILE A 92 -9.35 -17.55 -4.30
N ASP A 93 -8.65 -18.66 -4.02
CA ASP A 93 -9.11 -19.68 -3.08
C ASP A 93 -9.19 -19.13 -1.65
N ASN A 94 -8.17 -18.38 -1.20
CA ASN A 94 -8.21 -17.72 0.11
C ASN A 94 -9.45 -16.82 0.26
N ILE A 95 -9.83 -16.12 -0.80
CA ILE A 95 -10.99 -15.23 -0.78
C ILE A 95 -12.30 -16.01 -0.71
N GLU A 96 -12.45 -17.08 -1.47
CA GLU A 96 -13.66 -17.89 -1.47
C GLU A 96 -13.81 -18.68 -0.15
N ASP A 97 -12.71 -19.17 0.44
CA ASP A 97 -12.72 -19.83 1.75
C ASP A 97 -13.13 -18.86 2.87
N ALA A 98 -12.53 -17.67 2.91
CA ALA A 98 -12.92 -16.63 3.87
C ALA A 98 -14.39 -16.21 3.69
N ARG A 99 -14.85 -16.07 2.43
CA ARG A 99 -16.25 -15.79 2.12
C ARG A 99 -17.17 -16.92 2.61
N GLN A 100 -16.82 -18.18 2.38
CA GLN A 100 -17.63 -19.32 2.80
C GLN A 100 -17.76 -19.35 4.32
N LEU A 101 -16.66 -19.15 5.04
CA LEU A 101 -16.66 -19.07 6.50
C LEU A 101 -17.56 -17.95 7.03
N TYR A 102 -17.54 -16.78 6.38
CA TYR A 102 -18.44 -15.66 6.69
C TYR A 102 -19.91 -16.06 6.57
N LEU A 103 -20.29 -16.74 5.49
CA LEU A 103 -21.68 -17.13 5.21
C LEU A 103 -22.16 -18.24 6.15
N ASP A 104 -21.36 -19.29 6.37
CA ASP A 104 -21.70 -20.43 7.20
C ASP A 104 -21.93 -20.05 8.68
N ASN A 105 -21.26 -18.98 9.12
CA ASN A 105 -21.36 -18.49 10.49
C ASN A 105 -22.26 -17.25 10.62
N ASN A 106 -22.97 -16.85 9.57
CA ASN A 106 -23.85 -15.66 9.57
C ASN A 106 -23.15 -14.42 10.12
N CYS A 107 -21.90 -14.17 9.72
CA CYS A 107 -21.18 -12.98 10.13
C CYS A 107 -21.84 -11.71 9.56
N GLU A 108 -21.72 -10.59 10.28
CA GLU A 108 -22.34 -9.30 9.97
C GLU A 108 -21.31 -8.24 9.57
N GLY A 109 -20.04 -8.44 9.94
CA GLY A 109 -18.92 -7.57 9.66
C GLY A 109 -17.62 -8.35 9.47
N VAL A 110 -16.57 -7.65 9.04
CA VAL A 110 -15.24 -8.24 8.81
C VAL A 110 -14.18 -7.39 9.52
N ILE A 111 -13.30 -8.05 10.29
CA ILE A 111 -12.07 -7.47 10.81
C ILE A 111 -10.93 -7.96 9.90
N ALA A 112 -10.24 -7.05 9.23
CA ALA A 112 -9.04 -7.31 8.47
C ALA A 112 -7.83 -7.06 9.37
N PHE A 113 -7.23 -8.12 9.92
CA PHE A 113 -6.14 -8.01 10.88
C PHE A 113 -4.82 -8.47 10.26
N GLY A 114 -3.88 -7.56 10.06
CA GLY A 114 -2.57 -7.90 9.51
C GLY A 114 -1.97 -6.83 8.60
N GLY A 115 -1.02 -7.25 7.76
CA GLY A 115 -0.45 -6.43 6.71
C GLY A 115 -1.33 -6.35 5.46
N GLY A 116 -0.74 -5.98 4.33
CA GLY A 116 -1.47 -5.84 3.05
C GLY A 116 -2.22 -7.09 2.61
N SER A 117 -1.62 -8.30 2.77
CA SER A 117 -2.23 -9.54 2.29
C SER A 117 -3.52 -9.91 3.02
N PRO A 118 -3.58 -9.96 4.37
CA PRO A 118 -4.84 -10.14 5.09
C PRO A 118 -5.88 -9.06 4.77
N MET A 119 -5.45 -7.79 4.62
CA MET A 119 -6.37 -6.71 4.26
C MET A 119 -6.97 -6.87 2.87
N ASP A 120 -6.17 -7.24 1.88
CA ASP A 120 -6.64 -7.45 0.52
C ASP A 120 -7.55 -8.68 0.42
N CYS A 121 -7.23 -9.76 1.15
CA CYS A 121 -8.10 -10.92 1.29
C CYS A 121 -9.45 -10.54 1.88
N ALA A 122 -9.45 -9.83 3.01
CA ALA A 122 -10.66 -9.40 3.71
C ALA A 122 -11.55 -8.50 2.83
N LYS A 123 -10.95 -7.51 2.15
CA LYS A 123 -11.67 -6.63 1.20
C LYS A 123 -12.33 -7.42 0.08
N ALA A 124 -11.57 -8.33 -0.55
CA ALA A 124 -12.06 -9.12 -1.66
C ALA A 124 -13.12 -10.15 -1.21
N ALA A 125 -12.96 -10.78 -0.06
CA ALA A 125 -13.96 -11.68 0.54
C ALA A 125 -15.26 -10.93 0.87
N ALA A 126 -15.17 -9.76 1.53
CA ALA A 126 -16.31 -8.89 1.79
C ALA A 126 -17.04 -8.47 0.50
N ALA A 127 -16.28 -8.16 -0.56
CA ALA A 127 -16.86 -7.86 -1.88
C ALA A 127 -17.58 -9.07 -2.48
N ARG A 128 -17.04 -10.28 -2.33
CA ARG A 128 -17.66 -11.53 -2.78
C ARG A 128 -18.94 -11.85 -2.01
N VAL A 129 -18.99 -11.56 -0.72
CA VAL A 129 -20.21 -11.74 0.11
C VAL A 129 -21.36 -10.94 -0.49
N THR A 130 -21.16 -9.68 -0.81
CA THR A 130 -22.23 -8.78 -1.30
C THR A 130 -22.45 -8.84 -2.81
N ASN A 131 -21.52 -9.41 -3.58
CA ASN A 131 -21.60 -9.58 -5.02
C ASN A 131 -21.49 -11.07 -5.43
N PRO A 132 -22.41 -11.96 -4.99
CA PRO A 132 -22.27 -13.42 -5.13
C PRO A 132 -22.24 -13.91 -6.59
N LYS A 133 -22.80 -13.14 -7.52
CA LYS A 133 -22.81 -13.47 -8.96
C LYS A 133 -21.54 -13.01 -9.69
N LEU A 134 -20.68 -12.25 -9.04
CA LEU A 134 -19.47 -11.68 -9.62
C LEU A 134 -18.24 -12.40 -9.11
N SER A 135 -17.64 -13.32 -9.89
CA SER A 135 -16.41 -14.02 -9.48
C SER A 135 -15.24 -13.06 -9.28
N VAL A 136 -14.25 -13.44 -8.46
CA VAL A 136 -13.04 -12.64 -8.21
C VAL A 136 -12.36 -12.24 -9.52
N LYS A 137 -12.23 -13.16 -10.49
CA LYS A 137 -11.69 -12.87 -11.83
C LYS A 137 -12.46 -11.75 -12.55
N LYS A 138 -13.79 -11.69 -12.40
CA LYS A 138 -14.63 -10.64 -13.00
C LYS A 138 -14.61 -9.32 -12.26
N MET A 139 -14.17 -9.29 -11.01
CA MET A 139 -13.97 -8.06 -10.23
C MET A 139 -12.70 -7.30 -10.64
N ARG A 140 -11.77 -7.94 -11.36
CA ARG A 140 -10.54 -7.33 -11.84
C ARG A 140 -10.81 -6.02 -12.60
N GLY A 141 -10.01 -5.00 -12.31
CA GLY A 141 -10.07 -3.68 -12.97
C GLY A 141 -10.74 -2.63 -12.11
N VAL A 142 -11.46 -1.70 -12.71
CA VAL A 142 -11.96 -0.51 -12.03
C VAL A 142 -13.49 -0.53 -11.99
N MET A 143 -14.07 -0.24 -10.80
CA MET A 143 -15.52 -0.01 -10.59
C MET A 143 -16.41 -1.16 -11.08
N LYS A 144 -16.10 -2.38 -10.66
CA LYS A 144 -16.85 -3.59 -11.03
C LYS A 144 -17.86 -4.03 -9.98
N LEU A 145 -17.76 -3.55 -8.75
CA LEU A 145 -18.69 -3.92 -7.69
C LEU A 145 -20.03 -3.20 -7.84
N HIS A 146 -21.11 -3.85 -7.43
CA HIS A 146 -22.47 -3.31 -7.52
C HIS A 146 -23.07 -2.96 -6.16
N HIS A 147 -22.62 -3.63 -5.08
CA HIS A 147 -23.19 -3.49 -3.74
C HIS A 147 -22.12 -2.99 -2.74
N LYS A 148 -22.59 -2.32 -1.69
CA LYS A 148 -21.74 -1.93 -0.55
C LYS A 148 -21.26 -3.18 0.17
N LEU A 149 -20.03 -3.14 0.69
CA LEU A 149 -19.49 -4.19 1.52
C LEU A 149 -20.17 -4.19 2.91
N PRO A 150 -20.14 -5.33 3.62
CA PRO A 150 -20.42 -5.33 5.06
C PRO A 150 -19.44 -4.39 5.77
N PRO A 151 -19.74 -3.96 7.01
CA PRO A 151 -18.81 -3.16 7.80
C PRO A 151 -17.43 -3.83 7.86
N LEU A 152 -16.39 -3.07 7.48
CA LEU A 152 -15.01 -3.55 7.40
C LEU A 152 -14.13 -2.72 8.32
N PHE A 153 -13.51 -3.39 9.30
CA PHE A 153 -12.62 -2.82 10.30
C PHE A 153 -11.19 -3.23 9.95
N ALA A 154 -10.34 -2.29 9.60
CA ALA A 154 -8.97 -2.55 9.21
C ALA A 154 -8.01 -2.32 10.39
N VAL A 155 -7.26 -3.35 10.75
CA VAL A 155 -6.30 -3.37 11.86
C VAL A 155 -4.91 -3.69 11.31
N PRO A 156 -4.12 -2.69 10.87
CA PRO A 156 -2.80 -2.91 10.32
C PRO A 156 -1.80 -3.33 11.40
N THR A 157 -1.01 -4.35 11.08
CA THR A 157 0.14 -4.78 11.88
C THR A 157 1.48 -4.40 11.25
N THR A 158 1.44 -3.70 10.10
CA THR A 158 2.62 -3.16 9.39
C THR A 158 2.39 -1.70 9.06
N ALA A 159 3.46 -0.92 9.03
CA ALA A 159 3.42 0.51 8.69
C ALA A 159 4.01 0.72 7.28
N GLY A 160 3.25 0.38 6.24
CA GLY A 160 3.75 0.41 4.86
C GLY A 160 2.67 0.63 3.81
N THR A 161 1.79 -0.34 3.67
CA THR A 161 0.84 -0.42 2.56
C THR A 161 -0.27 0.63 2.58
N GLY A 162 -0.63 1.16 3.75
CA GLY A 162 -1.79 2.06 3.89
C GLY A 162 -3.11 1.42 3.47
N SER A 163 -3.19 0.07 3.38
CA SER A 163 -4.35 -0.63 2.86
C SER A 163 -5.62 -0.35 3.65
N GLU A 164 -5.51 0.06 4.91
CA GLU A 164 -6.61 0.49 5.77
C GLU A 164 -7.36 1.73 5.25
N THR A 165 -6.82 2.42 4.25
CA THR A 165 -7.45 3.62 3.65
C THR A 165 -7.63 3.51 2.14
N THR A 166 -7.17 2.41 1.51
CA THR A 166 -7.17 2.30 0.04
C THR A 166 -8.42 1.63 -0.51
N LEU A 167 -8.72 1.98 -1.76
CA LEU A 167 -9.79 1.39 -2.57
C LEU A 167 -9.37 0.14 -3.36
N ALA A 168 -8.15 -0.35 -3.15
CA ALA A 168 -7.58 -1.46 -3.89
C ALA A 168 -7.53 -2.75 -3.06
N ALA A 169 -7.63 -3.88 -3.74
CA ALA A 169 -7.22 -5.19 -3.25
C ALA A 169 -6.47 -5.93 -4.38
N VAL A 170 -5.29 -6.45 -4.08
CA VAL A 170 -4.47 -7.19 -5.03
C VAL A 170 -4.62 -8.69 -4.75
N VAL A 171 -5.01 -9.44 -5.76
CA VAL A 171 -5.30 -10.87 -5.68
C VAL A 171 -4.47 -11.62 -6.70
N SER A 172 -3.88 -12.72 -6.31
CA SER A 172 -3.16 -13.62 -7.20
C SER A 172 -4.07 -14.69 -7.79
N ASP A 173 -3.99 -14.89 -9.08
CA ASP A 173 -4.63 -16.03 -9.73
C ASP A 173 -3.68 -17.23 -9.67
N PRO A 174 -4.02 -18.33 -8.97
CA PRO A 174 -3.13 -19.48 -8.81
C PRO A 174 -2.86 -20.22 -10.12
N GLU A 175 -3.76 -20.10 -11.12
CA GLU A 175 -3.61 -20.76 -12.43
C GLU A 175 -2.65 -20.01 -13.34
N THR A 176 -2.69 -18.67 -13.36
CA THR A 176 -1.94 -17.82 -14.29
C THR A 176 -0.74 -17.14 -13.64
N HIS A 177 -0.63 -17.17 -12.30
CA HIS A 177 0.34 -16.42 -11.50
C HIS A 177 0.28 -14.88 -11.73
N GLU A 178 -0.80 -14.40 -12.34
CA GLU A 178 -1.00 -12.96 -12.53
C GLU A 178 -1.56 -12.32 -11.26
N LYS A 179 -0.99 -11.17 -10.89
CA LYS A 179 -1.57 -10.30 -9.87
C LYS A 179 -2.68 -9.45 -10.47
N ASN A 180 -3.85 -9.54 -9.89
CA ASN A 180 -5.06 -8.86 -10.35
C ASN A 180 -5.48 -7.80 -9.33
N ALA A 181 -5.41 -6.54 -9.69
CA ALA A 181 -5.91 -5.47 -8.86
C ALA A 181 -7.44 -5.30 -9.07
N ILE A 182 -8.17 -5.29 -7.98
CA ILE A 182 -9.55 -4.87 -7.88
C ILE A 182 -9.55 -3.45 -7.32
N ASN A 183 -10.05 -2.48 -8.10
CA ASN A 183 -10.06 -1.08 -7.71
C ASN A 183 -11.49 -0.56 -7.69
N ASP A 184 -12.05 -0.42 -6.50
CA ASP A 184 -13.41 0.09 -6.35
C ASP A 184 -13.52 0.90 -5.03
N PRO A 185 -14.12 2.11 -5.05
CA PRO A 185 -14.31 2.91 -3.85
C PRO A 185 -15.01 2.18 -2.70
N ARG A 186 -15.80 1.15 -3.01
CA ARG A 186 -16.51 0.33 -2.01
C ARG A 186 -15.58 -0.55 -1.19
N LEU A 187 -14.37 -0.88 -1.70
CA LEU A 187 -13.36 -1.67 -0.97
C LEU A 187 -12.71 -0.89 0.17
N ARG A 188 -12.83 0.43 0.17
CA ARG A 188 -12.19 1.26 1.18
C ARG A 188 -12.80 1.00 2.55
N PRO A 189 -11.99 0.58 3.55
CA PRO A 189 -12.49 0.39 4.91
C PRO A 189 -13.10 1.69 5.46
N LYS A 190 -14.16 1.55 6.23
CA LYS A 190 -14.80 2.69 6.90
C LYS A 190 -14.27 2.92 8.30
N TYR A 191 -13.60 1.92 8.86
CA TYR A 191 -13.07 1.91 10.22
C TYR A 191 -11.62 1.44 10.16
N ALA A 192 -10.73 2.17 10.83
CA ALA A 192 -9.34 1.82 10.95
C ALA A 192 -8.89 1.88 12.42
N VAL A 193 -8.07 0.91 12.83
CA VAL A 193 -7.53 0.83 14.19
C VAL A 193 -6.01 0.88 14.10
N LEU A 194 -5.41 1.97 14.50
CA LEU A 194 -3.96 2.17 14.46
C LEU A 194 -3.38 1.99 15.87
N ASP A 195 -3.07 0.76 16.22
CA ASP A 195 -2.46 0.41 17.49
C ASP A 195 -0.96 0.12 17.30
N PRO A 196 -0.06 0.99 17.77
CA PRO A 196 1.39 0.78 17.62
C PRO A 196 1.91 -0.46 18.33
N GLU A 197 1.23 -0.95 19.37
CA GLU A 197 1.64 -2.15 20.10
C GLU A 197 1.61 -3.40 19.22
N LEU A 198 0.71 -3.44 18.22
CA LEU A 198 0.62 -4.51 17.23
C LEU A 198 1.83 -4.55 16.26
N THR A 199 2.67 -3.52 16.25
CA THR A 199 3.84 -3.43 15.36
C THR A 199 5.17 -3.64 16.09
N VAL A 200 5.18 -3.72 17.42
CA VAL A 200 6.40 -3.82 18.24
C VAL A 200 7.21 -5.08 17.95
N GLY A 201 6.53 -6.18 17.64
CA GLY A 201 7.14 -7.47 17.31
C GLY A 201 7.69 -7.57 15.88
N LEU A 202 7.51 -6.56 15.03
CA LEU A 202 8.00 -6.62 13.66
C LEU A 202 9.54 -6.70 13.60
N PRO A 203 10.10 -7.67 12.85
CA PRO A 203 11.53 -7.74 12.61
C PRO A 203 12.06 -6.46 11.95
N PRO A 204 13.32 -6.07 12.22
CA PRO A 204 13.91 -4.85 11.65
C PRO A 204 13.84 -4.79 10.13
N HIS A 205 14.10 -5.90 9.42
CA HIS A 205 14.04 -5.93 7.95
C HIS A 205 12.62 -5.73 7.40
N ILE A 206 11.58 -6.15 8.12
CA ILE A 206 10.19 -5.85 7.75
C ILE A 206 9.88 -4.38 8.04
N THR A 207 10.33 -3.87 9.20
CA THR A 207 10.16 -2.45 9.56
C THR A 207 10.76 -1.52 8.51
N SER A 208 12.02 -1.79 8.07
CA SER A 208 12.70 -0.97 7.07
C SER A 208 12.02 -1.03 5.71
N THR A 209 11.74 -2.25 5.21
CA THR A 209 11.18 -2.41 3.87
C THR A 209 9.75 -1.89 3.76
N THR A 210 8.91 -2.10 4.77
CA THR A 210 7.55 -1.52 4.78
C THR A 210 7.57 -0.01 4.97
N GLY A 211 8.48 0.52 5.81
CA GLY A 211 8.64 1.96 5.97
C GLY A 211 9.11 2.66 4.69
N MET A 212 10.01 2.03 3.93
CA MET A 212 10.45 2.55 2.63
C MET A 212 9.39 2.37 1.54
N ASP A 213 8.52 1.36 1.64
CA ASP A 213 7.33 1.24 0.81
C ASP A 213 6.37 2.40 1.05
N ALA A 214 6.10 2.74 2.32
CA ALA A 214 5.33 3.93 2.67
C ALA A 214 5.96 5.22 2.10
N LEU A 215 7.28 5.36 2.18
CA LEU A 215 7.98 6.50 1.58
C LEU A 215 7.80 6.53 0.05
N THR A 216 7.89 5.39 -0.60
CA THR A 216 7.70 5.27 -2.05
C THR A 216 6.29 5.72 -2.46
N HIS A 217 5.27 5.23 -1.77
CA HIS A 217 3.88 5.66 -1.99
C HIS A 217 3.71 7.18 -1.80
N ALA A 218 4.26 7.74 -0.70
CA ALA A 218 4.17 9.17 -0.43
C ALA A 218 4.83 10.00 -1.53
N VAL A 219 6.03 9.62 -1.94
CA VAL A 219 6.81 10.34 -2.97
C VAL A 219 6.15 10.22 -4.32
N GLU A 220 5.75 9.01 -4.77
CA GLU A 220 5.09 8.83 -6.07
C GLU A 220 3.76 9.57 -6.15
N ALA A 221 2.93 9.49 -5.10
CA ALA A 221 1.69 10.27 -5.02
C ALA A 221 1.98 11.78 -5.10
N TYR A 222 3.01 12.24 -4.39
CA TYR A 222 3.34 13.66 -4.34
C TYR A 222 3.86 14.22 -5.66
N ILE A 223 4.82 13.53 -6.30
CA ILE A 223 5.41 14.00 -7.56
C ILE A 223 4.49 13.77 -8.77
N GLY A 224 3.47 12.92 -8.64
CA GLY A 224 2.49 12.63 -9.68
C GLY A 224 1.69 13.87 -10.11
N LYS A 225 1.05 13.81 -11.27
CA LYS A 225 0.29 14.95 -11.88
C LYS A 225 -1.20 14.94 -11.54
N SER A 226 -1.70 13.92 -10.81
CA SER A 226 -3.12 13.80 -10.44
C SER A 226 -3.42 14.23 -9.01
N ASN A 227 -2.43 14.69 -8.25
CA ASN A 227 -2.66 15.15 -6.90
C ASN A 227 -3.59 16.37 -6.82
N VAL A 228 -4.21 16.49 -5.65
CA VAL A 228 -5.04 17.60 -5.22
C VAL A 228 -4.52 18.10 -3.87
N ARG A 229 -5.02 19.24 -3.39
CA ARG A 229 -4.52 19.88 -2.15
C ARG A 229 -4.48 18.90 -0.95
N SER A 230 -5.51 18.08 -0.77
CA SER A 230 -5.54 17.10 0.34
C SER A 230 -4.48 16.01 0.17
N THR A 231 -4.36 15.41 -1.03
CA THR A 231 -3.38 14.34 -1.28
C THR A 231 -1.94 14.86 -1.17
N GLU A 232 -1.69 16.11 -1.59
CA GLU A 232 -0.39 16.75 -1.36
C GLU A 232 -0.08 16.90 0.12
N ALA A 233 -1.04 17.41 0.91
CA ALA A 233 -0.88 17.60 2.35
C ALA A 233 -0.61 16.27 3.08
N TYR A 234 -1.35 15.20 2.74
CA TYR A 234 -1.11 13.87 3.30
C TYR A 234 0.27 13.33 2.93
N ALA A 235 0.67 13.43 1.66
CA ALA A 235 1.97 12.95 1.21
C ALA A 235 3.14 13.72 1.85
N GLU A 236 3.04 15.05 1.98
CA GLU A 236 4.02 15.89 2.68
C GLU A 236 4.13 15.51 4.16
N LYS A 237 2.98 15.35 4.84
CA LYS A 237 2.92 14.95 6.25
C LYS A 237 3.56 13.58 6.45
N ALA A 238 3.17 12.61 5.63
CA ALA A 238 3.70 11.25 5.69
C ALA A 238 5.21 11.22 5.44
N THR A 239 5.69 11.89 4.38
CA THR A 239 7.14 11.94 4.06
C THR A 239 7.94 12.48 5.24
N ARG A 240 7.50 13.59 5.85
CA ARG A 240 8.17 14.14 7.04
C ARG A 240 8.17 13.18 8.22
N MET A 241 7.04 12.49 8.47
CA MET A 241 6.94 11.53 9.58
C MET A 241 7.84 10.32 9.35
N ILE A 242 7.90 9.79 8.12
CA ILE A 242 8.75 8.65 7.77
C ILE A 242 10.23 9.01 7.95
N PHE A 243 10.69 10.13 7.39
CA PHE A 243 12.08 10.57 7.56
C PHE A 243 12.49 10.76 9.02
N ALA A 244 11.57 11.17 9.88
CA ALA A 244 11.85 11.37 11.29
C ALA A 244 11.84 10.09 12.13
N ASN A 245 11.19 9.01 11.67
CA ASN A 245 10.87 7.87 12.54
C ASN A 245 11.25 6.49 11.99
N VAL A 246 11.43 6.31 10.67
CA VAL A 246 11.66 4.96 10.11
C VAL A 246 12.95 4.32 10.64
N GLU A 247 14.02 5.08 10.71
CA GLU A 247 15.31 4.60 11.23
C GLU A 247 15.23 4.32 12.75
N LYS A 248 14.53 5.17 13.52
CA LYS A 248 14.29 4.94 14.94
C LYS A 248 13.52 3.64 15.19
N ALA A 249 12.42 3.43 14.44
CA ALA A 249 11.64 2.22 14.53
C ALA A 249 12.41 0.97 14.07
N TYR A 250 13.34 1.11 13.12
CA TYR A 250 14.26 0.06 12.68
C TYR A 250 15.29 -0.31 13.76
N GLN A 251 15.92 0.69 14.36
CA GLN A 251 16.96 0.51 15.38
C GLN A 251 16.38 0.02 16.69
N ASN A 252 15.20 0.51 17.08
CA ASN A 252 14.50 0.13 18.29
C ASN A 252 13.03 -0.17 18.02
N GLY A 253 12.73 -1.43 17.72
CA GLY A 253 11.36 -1.90 17.48
C GLY A 253 10.37 -1.68 18.63
N LYS A 254 10.87 -1.40 19.85
CA LYS A 254 10.06 -1.13 21.05
C LYS A 254 9.78 0.36 21.27
N ASP A 255 10.27 1.24 20.41
CA ASP A 255 9.94 2.68 20.44
C ASP A 255 8.49 2.88 19.97
N ILE A 256 7.57 2.91 20.93
CA ILE A 256 6.13 3.07 20.69
C ILE A 256 5.81 4.38 19.98
N GLU A 257 6.53 5.45 20.25
CA GLU A 257 6.32 6.73 19.59
C GLU A 257 6.69 6.64 18.10
N ALA A 258 7.88 6.10 17.80
CA ALA A 258 8.31 5.88 16.42
C ALA A 258 7.35 4.93 15.68
N ARG A 259 6.92 3.82 16.31
CA ARG A 259 5.92 2.89 15.74
C ARG A 259 4.59 3.59 15.45
N ASN A 260 4.07 4.37 16.40
CA ASN A 260 2.83 5.13 16.23
C ASN A 260 2.95 6.14 15.07
N ASN A 261 4.07 6.85 15.00
CA ASN A 261 4.31 7.80 13.92
C ASN A 261 4.43 7.10 12.55
N MET A 262 5.03 5.91 12.48
CA MET A 262 5.10 5.13 11.24
C MET A 262 3.72 4.60 10.81
N LEU A 263 2.88 4.09 11.74
CA LEU A 263 1.50 3.70 11.42
C LEU A 263 0.67 4.87 10.88
N LYS A 264 0.73 6.02 11.57
CA LYS A 264 0.05 7.24 11.10
C LYS A 264 0.57 7.69 9.73
N ALA A 265 1.88 7.60 9.49
CA ALA A 265 2.45 7.91 8.19
C ALA A 265 1.88 6.98 7.11
N SER A 266 1.82 5.67 7.35
CA SER A 266 1.21 4.69 6.44
C SER A 266 -0.26 5.00 6.15
N TYR A 267 -1.05 5.35 7.17
CA TYR A 267 -2.43 5.79 7.00
C TYR A 267 -2.54 7.02 6.08
N TYR A 268 -1.73 8.07 6.31
CA TYR A 268 -1.74 9.26 5.43
C TYR A 268 -1.25 8.94 4.02
N VAL A 269 -0.29 8.04 3.89
CA VAL A 269 0.17 7.54 2.59
C VAL A 269 -0.98 6.91 1.81
N GLY A 270 -1.75 6.02 2.44
CA GLY A 270 -2.89 5.39 1.83
C GLY A 270 -3.95 6.39 1.38
N MET A 271 -4.23 7.43 2.20
CA MET A 271 -5.11 8.55 1.85
C MET A 271 -4.59 9.36 0.65
N ALA A 272 -3.27 9.46 0.50
CA ALA A 272 -2.66 10.19 -0.60
C ALA A 272 -2.74 9.40 -1.92
N PHE A 273 -2.14 8.20 -1.97
CA PHE A 273 -1.95 7.50 -3.24
C PHE A 273 -3.23 6.83 -3.76
N THR A 274 -4.18 6.48 -2.89
CA THR A 274 -5.47 5.90 -3.34
C THR A 274 -6.21 6.80 -4.33
N ARG A 275 -5.94 8.11 -4.30
CA ARG A 275 -6.48 9.11 -5.22
C ARG A 275 -5.46 9.67 -6.21
N ALA A 276 -4.18 9.83 -5.76
CA ALA A 276 -3.13 10.41 -6.59
C ALA A 276 -2.40 9.38 -7.44
N TYR A 277 -2.67 8.10 -7.23
CA TYR A 277 -2.02 6.94 -7.85
C TYR A 277 -0.55 6.77 -7.42
N VAL A 278 0.07 5.72 -7.92
CA VAL A 278 1.50 5.39 -7.81
C VAL A 278 2.21 5.66 -9.14
N GLY A 279 3.45 5.19 -9.30
CA GLY A 279 4.24 5.44 -10.50
C GLY A 279 5.06 4.25 -10.98
N TYR A 280 6.20 4.54 -11.63
CA TYR A 280 7.03 3.49 -12.21
C TYR A 280 7.79 2.66 -11.18
N VAL A 281 8.00 3.14 -9.96
CA VAL A 281 8.59 2.32 -8.89
C VAL A 281 7.70 1.10 -8.66
N HIS A 282 6.40 1.31 -8.47
CA HIS A 282 5.44 0.24 -8.30
C HIS A 282 5.29 -0.63 -9.55
N ALA A 283 5.18 -0.01 -10.74
CA ALA A 283 5.02 -0.76 -11.98
C ALA A 283 6.19 -1.71 -12.27
N ILE A 284 7.43 -1.30 -12.00
CA ILE A 284 8.63 -2.14 -12.14
C ILE A 284 8.66 -3.18 -11.02
N GLY A 285 8.47 -2.76 -9.77
CA GLY A 285 8.59 -3.61 -8.59
C GLY A 285 7.55 -4.72 -8.53
N HIS A 286 6.30 -4.49 -8.95
CA HIS A 286 5.28 -5.54 -9.07
C HIS A 286 5.74 -6.65 -10.01
N ASN A 287 6.37 -6.28 -11.12
CA ASN A 287 6.88 -7.27 -12.08
C ASN A 287 8.10 -8.01 -11.56
N LEU A 288 9.06 -7.32 -10.90
CA LEU A 288 10.20 -8.00 -10.26
C LEU A 288 9.73 -8.95 -9.15
N GLY A 289 8.75 -8.53 -8.34
CA GLY A 289 8.12 -9.40 -7.34
C GLY A 289 7.42 -10.62 -7.94
N GLY A 290 6.78 -10.47 -9.11
CA GLY A 290 6.14 -11.57 -9.84
C GLY A 290 7.11 -12.55 -10.47
N PHE A 291 8.25 -12.07 -11.01
CA PHE A 291 9.25 -12.91 -11.65
C PHE A 291 10.19 -13.62 -10.67
N TYR A 292 10.61 -12.90 -9.61
CA TYR A 292 11.71 -13.34 -8.75
C TYR A 292 11.32 -13.49 -7.29
N HIS A 293 10.03 -13.34 -6.96
CA HIS A 293 9.51 -13.40 -5.59
C HIS A 293 10.19 -12.40 -4.62
N ILE A 294 10.69 -11.28 -5.15
CA ILE A 294 11.26 -10.21 -4.33
C ILE A 294 10.14 -9.64 -3.45
N PRO A 295 10.35 -9.53 -2.12
CA PRO A 295 9.39 -8.89 -1.23
C PRO A 295 9.03 -7.48 -1.70
N HIS A 296 7.73 -7.16 -1.69
CA HIS A 296 7.21 -5.91 -2.27
C HIS A 296 7.93 -4.66 -1.74
N GLY A 297 7.98 -4.48 -0.41
CA GLY A 297 8.61 -3.30 0.18
C GLY A 297 10.11 -3.21 -0.11
N LEU A 298 10.80 -4.35 -0.23
CA LEU A 298 12.20 -4.38 -0.64
C LEU A 298 12.36 -3.89 -2.08
N ALA A 299 11.49 -4.35 -3.00
CA ALA A 299 11.52 -3.88 -4.38
C ALA A 299 11.30 -2.36 -4.46
N MET A 300 10.30 -1.84 -3.72
CA MET A 300 10.02 -0.40 -3.67
C MET A 300 11.22 0.40 -3.19
N ALA A 301 11.85 -0.02 -2.09
CA ALA A 301 12.99 0.66 -1.49
C ALA A 301 14.19 0.77 -2.44
N VAL A 302 14.52 -0.34 -3.13
CA VAL A 302 15.65 -0.40 -4.04
C VAL A 302 15.40 0.40 -5.31
N ILE A 303 14.20 0.32 -5.89
CA ILE A 303 13.88 0.96 -7.17
C ILE A 303 13.69 2.47 -7.03
N LEU A 304 13.18 2.95 -5.90
CA LEU A 304 12.81 4.36 -5.71
C LEU A 304 13.89 5.35 -6.13
N PRO A 305 15.14 5.32 -5.61
CA PRO A 305 16.15 6.30 -5.98
C PRO A 305 16.46 6.29 -7.48
N HIS A 306 16.48 5.15 -8.13
CA HIS A 306 16.77 5.02 -9.56
C HIS A 306 15.69 5.66 -10.44
N VAL A 307 14.42 5.49 -10.07
CA VAL A 307 13.30 6.12 -10.80
C VAL A 307 13.26 7.62 -10.55
N LEU A 308 13.60 8.09 -9.35
CA LEU A 308 13.68 9.52 -9.06
C LEU A 308 14.79 10.20 -9.87
N GLU A 309 15.96 9.57 -10.00
CA GLU A 309 17.05 10.04 -10.87
C GLU A 309 16.61 10.09 -12.35
N TYR A 310 15.89 9.05 -12.83
CA TYR A 310 15.36 9.06 -14.20
C TYR A 310 14.42 10.24 -14.45
N TYR A 311 13.58 10.60 -13.50
CA TYR A 311 12.67 11.75 -13.68
C TYR A 311 13.41 13.07 -13.85
N GLY A 312 14.58 13.24 -13.24
CA GLY A 312 15.44 14.41 -13.36
C GLY A 312 14.68 15.72 -13.17
N THR A 313 14.90 16.68 -14.04
CA THR A 313 14.28 18.02 -13.96
C THR A 313 12.75 18.02 -13.95
N ALA A 314 12.11 16.95 -14.46
CA ALA A 314 10.65 16.83 -14.45
C ALA A 314 10.07 16.67 -13.02
N ALA A 315 10.88 16.23 -12.05
CA ALA A 315 10.49 16.09 -10.65
C ALA A 315 11.20 17.06 -9.70
N HIS A 316 12.26 17.77 -10.12
CA HIS A 316 13.13 18.56 -9.24
C HIS A 316 12.36 19.51 -8.34
N LYS A 317 11.43 20.31 -8.88
CA LYS A 317 10.64 21.27 -8.09
C LYS A 317 9.87 20.60 -6.95
N ARG A 318 9.29 19.42 -7.19
CA ARG A 318 8.51 18.67 -6.19
C ARG A 318 9.43 18.01 -5.17
N LEU A 319 10.53 17.38 -5.61
CA LEU A 319 11.53 16.78 -4.74
C LEU A 319 12.25 17.82 -3.89
N ALA A 320 12.53 19.00 -4.43
CA ALA A 320 13.09 20.13 -3.67
C ALA A 320 12.20 20.52 -2.49
N LYS A 321 10.88 20.54 -2.67
CA LYS A 321 9.94 20.80 -1.59
C LYS A 321 9.97 19.69 -0.52
N LEU A 322 10.07 18.42 -0.93
CA LEU A 322 10.24 17.32 0.01
C LEU A 322 11.56 17.43 0.80
N ALA A 323 12.67 17.83 0.15
CA ALA A 323 13.93 18.08 0.85
C ALA A 323 13.81 19.14 1.94
N VAL A 324 13.07 20.21 1.67
CA VAL A 324 12.83 21.29 2.65
C VAL A 324 11.98 20.79 3.82
N ILE A 325 10.86 20.14 3.56
CA ILE A 325 9.94 19.72 4.64
C ILE A 325 10.49 18.59 5.51
N THR A 326 11.43 17.80 4.99
CA THR A 326 12.15 16.75 5.75
C THR A 326 13.40 17.29 6.46
N GLY A 327 13.79 18.54 6.21
CA GLY A 327 15.01 19.13 6.77
C GLY A 327 16.31 18.63 6.13
N VAL A 328 16.24 17.87 5.05
CA VAL A 328 17.42 17.33 4.34
C VAL A 328 18.28 18.45 3.75
N LYS A 329 17.65 19.40 3.08
CA LYS A 329 18.31 20.60 2.53
C LYS A 329 17.30 21.72 2.35
N THR A 330 17.57 22.88 2.93
CA THR A 330 16.65 24.03 2.95
C THR A 330 17.06 25.17 2.01
N ASP A 331 18.33 25.24 1.65
CA ASP A 331 18.96 26.27 0.81
C ASP A 331 19.38 25.73 -0.56
N GLY A 332 19.75 26.61 -1.46
CA GLY A 332 20.19 26.27 -2.82
C GLY A 332 19.03 26.16 -3.83
N THR A 333 19.40 25.76 -5.04
CA THR A 333 18.47 25.59 -6.18
C THR A 333 17.56 24.39 -6.02
N ASP A 334 16.46 24.34 -6.78
CA ASP A 334 15.57 23.17 -6.79
C ASP A 334 16.30 21.90 -7.23
N SER A 335 17.29 22.02 -8.13
CA SER A 335 18.10 20.88 -8.56
C SER A 335 18.97 20.33 -7.43
N GLU A 336 19.67 21.19 -6.69
CA GLU A 336 20.52 20.80 -5.57
C GLU A 336 19.69 20.16 -4.44
N LYS A 337 18.53 20.74 -4.13
CA LYS A 337 17.61 20.19 -3.13
C LYS A 337 17.06 18.84 -3.56
N ALA A 338 16.67 18.69 -4.84
CA ALA A 338 16.17 17.41 -5.36
C ALA A 338 17.22 16.30 -5.31
N VAL A 339 18.47 16.60 -5.71
CA VAL A 339 19.58 15.64 -5.60
C VAL A 339 19.83 15.28 -4.14
N ALA A 340 19.85 16.26 -3.22
CA ALA A 340 20.01 15.99 -1.80
C ALA A 340 18.91 15.08 -1.23
N PHE A 341 17.65 15.25 -1.68
CA PHE A 341 16.56 14.36 -1.28
C PHE A 341 16.77 12.92 -1.77
N ILE A 342 17.18 12.74 -3.03
CA ILE A 342 17.47 11.41 -3.59
C ILE A 342 18.63 10.75 -2.82
N GLU A 343 19.69 11.47 -2.54
CA GLU A 343 20.82 10.95 -1.75
C GLU A 343 20.41 10.62 -0.30
N ALA A 344 19.49 11.38 0.29
CA ALA A 344 18.95 11.06 1.61
C ALA A 344 18.11 9.76 1.59
N VAL A 345 17.36 9.50 0.51
CA VAL A 345 16.65 8.21 0.33
C VAL A 345 17.64 7.05 0.21
N LYS A 346 18.72 7.20 -0.57
CA LYS A 346 19.79 6.19 -0.65
C LYS A 346 20.46 5.96 0.69
N LYS A 347 20.70 7.04 1.45
CA LYS A 347 21.27 6.94 2.78
C LYS A 347 20.37 6.16 3.74
N LEU A 348 19.05 6.41 3.76
CA LEU A 348 18.10 5.63 4.55
C LEU A 348 18.17 4.14 4.21
N ASN A 349 18.21 3.79 2.91
CA ASN A 349 18.35 2.40 2.49
C ASN A 349 19.65 1.79 3.07
N LYS A 350 20.77 2.48 2.91
CA LYS A 350 22.08 2.02 3.41
C LYS A 350 22.10 1.85 4.94
N ASP A 351 21.58 2.82 5.67
CA ASP A 351 21.58 2.83 7.14
C ASP A 351 20.68 1.72 7.72
N MET A 352 19.68 1.29 6.94
CA MET A 352 18.78 0.18 7.30
C MET A 352 19.15 -1.16 6.61
N ASN A 353 20.37 -1.29 6.06
CA ASN A 353 20.86 -2.50 5.40
C ASN A 353 20.00 -3.00 4.23
N ILE A 354 19.34 -2.09 3.52
CA ILE A 354 18.63 -2.40 2.27
C ILE A 354 19.66 -2.38 1.13
N PRO A 355 19.71 -3.43 0.28
CA PRO A 355 20.64 -3.49 -0.84
C PRO A 355 20.37 -2.40 -1.89
N ASP A 356 21.36 -2.10 -2.72
CA ASP A 356 21.27 -1.13 -3.81
C ASP A 356 20.89 -1.75 -5.17
N GLY A 357 20.72 -3.08 -5.24
CA GLY A 357 20.34 -3.83 -6.45
C GLY A 357 20.01 -5.28 -6.13
N PHE A 358 19.80 -6.08 -7.19
CA PHE A 358 19.39 -7.48 -7.14
C PHE A 358 20.26 -8.36 -8.04
N ASP A 359 20.77 -9.47 -7.50
CA ASP A 359 21.56 -10.48 -8.24
C ASP A 359 20.67 -11.43 -9.06
N CYS A 360 19.36 -11.47 -8.81
CA CYS A 360 18.45 -12.43 -9.45
C CYS A 360 17.89 -11.97 -10.79
N ILE A 361 18.09 -10.70 -11.19
CA ILE A 361 17.54 -10.18 -12.46
C ILE A 361 18.31 -10.77 -13.62
N LYS A 362 17.59 -11.37 -14.58
CA LYS A 362 18.16 -11.98 -15.78
C LYS A 362 17.94 -11.12 -17.01
N GLU A 363 18.96 -11.02 -17.86
CA GLU A 363 18.91 -10.27 -19.13
C GLU A 363 17.73 -10.70 -20.02
N GLU A 364 17.47 -11.99 -20.10
CA GLU A 364 16.42 -12.60 -20.93
C GLU A 364 15.00 -12.20 -20.51
N ASP A 365 14.80 -11.83 -19.23
CA ASP A 365 13.49 -11.45 -18.70
C ASP A 365 13.18 -9.96 -18.87
N ILE A 366 14.21 -9.13 -19.05
CA ILE A 366 14.07 -7.67 -19.13
C ILE A 366 13.03 -7.22 -20.16
N PRO A 367 13.02 -7.72 -21.41
CA PRO A 367 12.02 -7.28 -22.39
C PRO A 367 10.57 -7.53 -21.95
N THR A 368 10.35 -8.66 -21.25
CA THR A 368 9.03 -9.02 -20.75
C THR A 368 8.63 -8.14 -19.56
N ILE A 369 9.54 -7.89 -18.62
CA ILE A 369 9.34 -7.01 -17.46
C ILE A 369 9.02 -5.59 -17.94
N VAL A 370 9.81 -5.04 -18.87
CA VAL A 370 9.59 -3.72 -19.49
C VAL A 370 8.19 -3.63 -20.09
N LYS A 371 7.80 -4.61 -20.91
CA LYS A 371 6.48 -4.64 -21.56
C LYS A 371 5.35 -4.64 -20.53
N ARG A 372 5.47 -5.44 -19.46
CA ARG A 372 4.45 -5.55 -18.40
C ARG A 372 4.39 -4.29 -17.56
N ALA A 373 5.52 -3.74 -17.11
CA ALA A 373 5.58 -2.53 -16.31
C ALA A 373 4.99 -1.32 -17.06
N LEU A 374 5.33 -1.15 -18.34
CA LEU A 374 4.76 -0.07 -19.16
C LEU A 374 3.27 -0.26 -19.44
N LYS A 375 2.78 -1.50 -19.57
CA LYS A 375 1.35 -1.81 -19.73
C LYS A 375 0.56 -1.51 -18.45
N GLU A 376 1.14 -1.79 -17.29
CA GLU A 376 0.53 -1.47 -16.00
C GLU A 376 0.44 0.04 -15.79
N ALA A 377 1.55 0.75 -15.97
CA ALA A 377 1.62 2.17 -15.69
C ALA A 377 0.81 3.03 -16.65
N ASN A 378 0.73 2.66 -17.94
CA ASN A 378 0.15 3.51 -18.97
C ASN A 378 -1.18 2.99 -19.52
N PRO A 379 -2.20 3.88 -19.66
CA PRO A 379 -2.16 5.34 -19.46
C PRO A 379 -2.42 5.83 -18.02
N LEU A 380 -2.60 4.92 -17.05
CA LEU A 380 -3.23 5.18 -15.75
C LEU A 380 -2.37 6.05 -14.82
N TYR A 381 -1.07 5.75 -14.68
CA TYR A 381 -0.21 6.40 -13.67
C TYR A 381 0.23 7.80 -14.11
N PRO A 382 -0.08 8.82 -13.29
CA PRO A 382 0.15 10.22 -13.67
C PRO A 382 1.58 10.70 -13.38
N VAL A 383 2.56 9.95 -13.84
CA VAL A 383 3.99 10.15 -13.58
C VAL A 383 4.54 11.50 -14.09
N PRO A 384 5.61 12.06 -13.50
CA PRO A 384 6.23 13.31 -13.94
C PRO A 384 6.70 13.27 -15.40
N LYS A 385 7.41 12.21 -15.79
CA LYS A 385 7.94 11.95 -17.14
C LYS A 385 7.53 10.54 -17.54
N ILE A 386 6.96 10.39 -18.76
CA ILE A 386 6.52 9.10 -19.29
C ILE A 386 7.71 8.35 -19.87
N MET A 387 7.94 7.11 -19.40
CA MET A 387 8.97 6.20 -19.93
C MET A 387 8.56 5.60 -21.27
N ASP A 388 9.52 5.45 -22.17
CA ASP A 388 9.44 4.48 -23.26
C ASP A 388 10.13 3.15 -22.87
N ALA A 389 10.25 2.22 -23.81
CA ALA A 389 10.84 0.92 -23.51
C ALA A 389 12.33 1.02 -23.17
N ALA A 390 13.07 1.88 -23.85
CA ALA A 390 14.49 2.09 -23.58
C ALA A 390 14.74 2.76 -22.23
N ASP A 391 13.91 3.75 -21.87
CA ASP A 391 13.96 4.38 -20.55
C ASP A 391 13.74 3.36 -19.42
N CYS A 392 12.71 2.51 -19.57
CA CYS A 392 12.35 1.51 -18.56
C CYS A 392 13.45 0.42 -18.45
N GLU A 393 13.95 -0.05 -19.58
CA GLU A 393 15.06 -1.01 -19.63
C GLU A 393 16.31 -0.44 -18.94
N ALA A 394 16.68 0.81 -19.23
CA ALA A 394 17.83 1.45 -18.62
C ALA A 394 17.72 1.53 -17.09
N VAL A 395 16.52 1.79 -16.56
CA VAL A 395 16.28 1.75 -15.11
C VAL A 395 16.45 0.33 -14.57
N ILE A 396 15.86 -0.68 -15.21
CA ILE A 396 15.94 -2.08 -14.75
C ILE A 396 17.39 -2.56 -14.74
N ARG A 397 18.18 -2.25 -15.79
CA ARG A 397 19.60 -2.62 -15.86
C ARG A 397 20.44 -2.04 -14.72
N ARG A 398 20.09 -0.86 -14.22
CA ARG A 398 20.76 -0.24 -13.07
C ARG A 398 20.44 -0.93 -11.73
N LEU A 399 19.43 -1.78 -11.69
CA LEU A 399 19.08 -2.59 -10.52
C LEU A 399 19.84 -3.93 -10.47
N MET A 400 20.53 -4.32 -11.57
CA MET A 400 21.32 -5.56 -11.63
C MET A 400 22.65 -5.38 -10.91
N LYS A 401 23.06 -6.42 -10.17
CA LYS A 401 24.38 -6.55 -9.54
C LYS A 401 25.22 -7.55 -10.27
#